data_adcb6cc7c13d621f67729ad5de9e54e2
#
_entry.id   adcb6cc7c13d621f67729ad5de9e54e2
#
_cell.length_a   1.000
_cell.length_b   1.000
_cell.length_c   1.000
_cell.angle_alpha   90.00
_cell.angle_beta   90.00
_cell.angle_gamma   90.00
#
_symmetry.space_group_name_H-M   'P 1'
#
loop_
_entity.id
_entity.type
_entity.pdbx_description
1 polymer ?
#
loop_
_entity_poly.entity_id
_entity_poly.type
_entity_poly.pdbx_seq_one_letter_code
_entity_poly.pdbx_strand_id
1 'polypeptide(L)'
;MKQIIHYSLLLVVMSLALSSCVKDDTDLADVIAQYQVEPASIELDFSAMTEAPDQPVTDENDSAYNDYVENSPWNKVINIDFDGNNATVTGRVAGVTIQTSGAHVTVINMSGPVKFIVSGQTTDGSLKFYGDKRFQILLNGAEITNPKGAAINNQGSKSLYVVLADGTTNRLQDGSTYTDVDEEDQKAALFSEGQIIFSGKGHLATIAVGRGGIRSDDYIRIRPGVNIYVNSTALDGLRANDGIILDGGVINVETSGLGAKGVRSGGVMTVNGGRLIAVNNGDTREDTSDEGLADTTACAALYCDSLLVVTGGTLKLKATGDGGKGINGKHDALINGGSTTVVATGTRKVKKPKGVKLDRNFSITSGYFYTYSRRSDPLDVAGNTDIATGYKTCDFGPKAIIIAY
;
A
#
# COMPACT_ATOMS: atom_id res chain seq x y z
N MET A 1 2.04 2.24 -37.20
CA MET A 1 1.69 0.90 -37.75
C MET A 1 2.43 -0.25 -37.05
N LYS A 2 3.71 -0.15 -36.69
CA LYS A 2 4.44 -1.25 -36.00
C LYS A 2 3.97 -1.52 -34.55
N GLN A 3 3.53 -0.53 -33.80
CA GLN A 3 3.04 -0.71 -32.41
C GLN A 3 1.68 -1.39 -32.32
N ILE A 4 0.79 -1.14 -33.28
CA ILE A 4 -0.54 -1.75 -33.32
C ILE A 4 -0.47 -3.26 -33.61
N ILE A 5 0.53 -3.67 -34.37
CA ILE A 5 0.74 -5.10 -34.70
C ILE A 5 1.22 -5.89 -33.46
N HIS A 6 2.00 -5.28 -32.57
CA HIS A 6 2.48 -5.95 -31.34
C HIS A 6 1.33 -6.18 -30.34
N TYR A 7 0.41 -5.22 -30.18
CA TYR A 7 -0.75 -5.37 -29.29
C TYR A 7 -1.77 -6.37 -29.83
N SER A 8 -2.00 -6.38 -31.15
CA SER A 8 -2.88 -7.37 -31.76
C SER A 8 -2.30 -8.79 -31.74
N LEU A 9 -0.99 -8.94 -31.81
CA LEU A 9 -0.36 -10.25 -31.70
C LEU A 9 -0.39 -10.79 -30.25
N LEU A 10 -0.23 -9.92 -29.25
CA LEU A 10 -0.37 -10.29 -27.83
C LEU A 10 -1.83 -10.68 -27.48
N LEU A 11 -2.82 -9.96 -28.02
CA LEU A 11 -4.24 -10.30 -27.84
C LEU A 11 -4.63 -11.59 -28.57
N VAL A 12 -4.07 -11.82 -29.76
CA VAL A 12 -4.31 -13.05 -30.52
C VAL A 12 -3.65 -14.25 -29.84
N VAL A 13 -2.45 -14.10 -29.25
CA VAL A 13 -1.81 -15.16 -28.45
C VAL A 13 -2.58 -15.43 -27.16
N MET A 14 -3.10 -14.40 -26.47
CA MET A 14 -4.01 -14.60 -25.32
C MET A 14 -5.32 -15.29 -25.71
N SER A 15 -5.93 -14.92 -26.85
CA SER A 15 -7.17 -15.57 -27.30
C SER A 15 -6.95 -17.01 -27.82
N LEU A 16 -5.79 -17.29 -28.43
CA LEU A 16 -5.41 -18.65 -28.82
C LEU A 16 -5.04 -19.52 -27.62
N ALA A 17 -4.37 -18.97 -26.59
CA ALA A 17 -4.10 -19.68 -25.35
C ALA A 17 -5.39 -20.04 -24.58
N LEU A 18 -6.37 -19.14 -24.58
CA LEU A 18 -7.68 -19.40 -23.93
C LEU A 18 -8.53 -20.42 -24.69
N SER A 19 -8.33 -20.58 -25.99
CA SER A 19 -9.07 -21.57 -26.80
C SER A 19 -8.39 -22.94 -26.86
N SER A 20 -7.11 -23.05 -26.50
CA SER A 20 -6.33 -24.29 -26.57
C SER A 20 -6.12 -25.03 -25.24
N CYS A 21 -6.75 -24.59 -24.16
CA CYS A 21 -6.82 -25.37 -22.90
C CYS A 21 -7.67 -26.64 -23.06
N VAL A 22 -7.35 -27.47 -24.05
CA VAL A 22 -7.95 -28.78 -24.27
C VAL A 22 -6.86 -29.81 -24.36
N LYS A 23 -6.70 -30.56 -23.25
CA LYS A 23 -6.19 -31.92 -23.15
C LYS A 23 -5.19 -32.38 -24.21
N ASP A 24 -3.96 -31.90 -24.14
CA ASP A 24 -2.79 -32.74 -24.43
C ASP A 24 -1.53 -32.06 -23.87
N ASP A 25 -0.94 -32.65 -22.84
CA ASP A 25 0.21 -32.09 -22.11
C ASP A 25 1.48 -31.97 -22.98
N THR A 26 1.51 -32.66 -24.11
CA THR A 26 2.67 -32.69 -25.03
C THR A 26 2.70 -31.47 -25.96
N ASP A 27 1.57 -31.04 -26.48
CA ASP A 27 1.52 -29.90 -27.41
C ASP A 27 1.75 -28.55 -26.72
N LEU A 28 1.38 -28.43 -25.47
CA LEU A 28 1.55 -27.19 -24.72
C LEU A 28 3.01 -26.94 -24.33
N ALA A 29 3.74 -27.99 -23.97
CA ALA A 29 5.17 -27.90 -23.65
C ALA A 29 6.00 -27.47 -24.86
N ASP A 30 5.66 -27.96 -26.06
CA ASP A 30 6.33 -27.61 -27.32
C ASP A 30 5.97 -26.17 -27.75
N VAL A 31 4.73 -25.73 -27.56
CA VAL A 31 4.31 -24.34 -27.80
C VAL A 31 5.00 -23.37 -26.82
N ILE A 32 5.14 -23.75 -25.55
CA ILE A 32 5.82 -22.96 -24.53
C ILE A 32 7.34 -22.86 -24.80
N ALA A 33 7.95 -23.92 -25.27
CA ALA A 33 9.38 -23.92 -25.66
C ALA A 33 9.63 -22.99 -26.84
N GLN A 34 8.66 -22.76 -27.70
CA GLN A 34 8.73 -21.92 -28.88
C GLN A 34 8.48 -20.43 -28.60
N TYR A 35 7.75 -20.09 -27.48
CA TYR A 35 7.49 -18.72 -27.06
C TYR A 35 8.18 -18.45 -25.72
N GLN A 36 9.05 -17.45 -25.69
CA GLN A 36 9.56 -16.93 -24.41
C GLN A 36 8.38 -16.26 -23.69
N VAL A 37 7.97 -16.80 -22.56
CA VAL A 37 6.97 -16.17 -21.70
C VAL A 37 7.60 -14.95 -21.05
N GLU A 38 7.27 -13.76 -21.56
CA GLU A 38 7.71 -12.50 -20.99
C GLU A 38 6.80 -12.14 -19.78
N PRO A 39 7.36 -11.53 -18.73
CA PRO A 39 6.56 -11.07 -17.61
C PRO A 39 5.59 -9.97 -18.05
N ALA A 40 4.40 -9.93 -17.45
CA ALA A 40 3.51 -8.79 -17.61
C ALA A 40 4.22 -7.49 -17.20
N SER A 41 4.08 -6.43 -18.01
CA SER A 41 4.62 -5.12 -17.64
C SER A 41 3.82 -4.55 -16.49
N ILE A 42 4.51 -4.15 -15.44
CA ILE A 42 3.93 -3.42 -14.29
C ILE A 42 4.73 -2.15 -14.10
N GLU A 43 4.05 -1.03 -14.26
CA GLU A 43 4.57 0.32 -14.09
C GLU A 43 3.59 1.11 -13.22
N LEU A 44 4.09 2.12 -12.52
CA LEU A 44 3.24 3.03 -11.75
C LEU A 44 2.26 3.73 -12.69
N ASP A 45 1.04 3.91 -12.24
CA ASP A 45 -0.03 4.50 -13.04
C ASP A 45 -0.79 5.52 -12.19
N PHE A 46 -0.65 6.78 -12.54
CA PHE A 46 -1.24 7.92 -11.86
C PHE A 46 -2.54 8.42 -12.52
N SER A 47 -3.00 7.73 -13.54
CA SER A 47 -4.25 8.10 -14.21
C SER A 47 -5.43 7.97 -13.26
N ALA A 48 -6.37 8.92 -13.37
CA ALA A 48 -7.60 8.86 -12.60
C ALA A 48 -8.40 7.60 -12.91
N MET A 49 -9.08 7.07 -11.92
CA MET A 49 -10.04 5.99 -12.08
C MET A 49 -11.48 6.52 -12.00
N THR A 50 -12.37 5.89 -12.76
CA THR A 50 -13.79 6.04 -12.53
C THR A 50 -14.19 5.01 -11.48
N GLU A 51 -14.60 5.48 -10.33
CA GLU A 51 -15.05 4.65 -9.21
C GLU A 51 -16.52 4.90 -8.94
N ALA A 52 -17.20 3.90 -8.35
CA ALA A 52 -18.52 4.13 -7.79
C ALA A 52 -18.42 5.19 -6.68
N PRO A 53 -19.44 6.04 -6.53
CA PRO A 53 -19.46 6.99 -5.41
C PRO A 53 -19.31 6.26 -4.09
N ASP A 54 -18.43 6.81 -3.24
CA ASP A 54 -18.29 6.32 -1.88
C ASP A 54 -19.63 6.47 -1.12
N GLN A 55 -20.05 5.41 -0.46
CA GLN A 55 -21.29 5.37 0.31
C GLN A 55 -20.96 5.25 1.79
N PRO A 56 -21.02 6.36 2.55
CA PRO A 56 -20.78 6.31 3.98
C PRO A 56 -21.75 5.36 4.69
N VAL A 57 -21.22 4.55 5.58
CA VAL A 57 -22.03 3.79 6.52
C VAL A 57 -22.70 4.75 7.48
N THR A 58 -24.02 4.70 7.58
CA THR A 58 -24.83 5.62 8.41
C THR A 58 -25.43 4.96 9.64
N ASP A 59 -25.36 3.63 9.75
CA ASP A 59 -25.79 2.90 10.94
C ASP A 59 -24.72 3.01 12.03
N GLU A 60 -25.06 3.64 13.15
CA GLU A 60 -24.15 3.83 14.30
C GLU A 60 -23.70 2.51 14.94
N ASN A 61 -24.43 1.42 14.72
CA ASN A 61 -24.09 0.10 15.22
C ASN A 61 -23.11 -0.67 14.29
N ASP A 62 -22.89 -0.19 13.09
CA ASP A 62 -21.90 -0.78 12.20
C ASP A 62 -20.48 -0.49 12.68
N SER A 63 -19.64 -1.51 12.70
CA SER A 63 -18.24 -1.38 13.12
C SER A 63 -17.44 -0.37 12.30
N ALA A 64 -17.80 -0.16 11.04
CA ALA A 64 -17.18 0.81 10.14
C ALA A 64 -17.75 2.23 10.26
N TYR A 65 -18.79 2.47 11.07
CA TYR A 65 -19.41 3.81 11.22
C TYR A 65 -18.38 4.91 11.50
N ASN A 66 -17.44 4.63 12.39
CA ASN A 66 -16.39 5.56 12.77
C ASN A 66 -15.26 5.71 11.75
N ASP A 67 -15.27 4.98 10.63
CA ASP A 67 -14.31 5.14 9.55
C ASP A 67 -14.75 6.19 8.51
N TYR A 68 -15.95 6.74 8.71
CA TYR A 68 -16.47 7.76 7.82
C TYR A 68 -16.38 9.13 8.47
N VAL A 69 -15.52 9.97 7.88
CA VAL A 69 -15.28 11.34 8.35
C VAL A 69 -16.57 12.15 8.41
N GLU A 70 -17.54 11.82 7.57
CA GLU A 70 -18.88 12.44 7.50
C GLU A 70 -19.70 12.23 8.78
N ASN A 71 -19.43 11.17 9.53
CA ASN A 71 -20.14 10.80 10.75
C ASN A 71 -19.64 11.54 12.00
N SER A 72 -18.84 12.58 11.82
CA SER A 72 -18.32 13.39 12.92
C SER A 72 -18.56 14.88 12.69
N PRO A 73 -18.92 15.64 13.75
CA PRO A 73 -19.10 17.09 13.63
C PRO A 73 -17.75 17.80 13.59
N TRP A 74 -17.37 18.33 12.42
CA TRP A 74 -16.12 19.06 12.20
C TRP A 74 -16.29 20.58 12.26
N ASN A 75 -17.02 21.08 13.25
CA ASN A 75 -17.30 22.51 13.45
C ASN A 75 -16.21 23.25 14.22
N LYS A 76 -15.27 22.52 14.83
CA LYS A 76 -14.09 23.08 15.50
C LYS A 76 -12.94 23.07 14.51
N VAL A 77 -12.49 24.23 14.04
CA VAL A 77 -11.51 24.35 12.98
C VAL A 77 -10.30 25.18 13.43
N ILE A 78 -9.12 24.68 13.10
CA ILE A 78 -7.84 25.35 13.28
C ILE A 78 -7.10 25.28 11.93
N ASN A 79 -6.54 26.40 11.49
CA ASN A 79 -5.72 26.44 10.29
C ASN A 79 -4.25 26.50 10.67
N ILE A 80 -3.42 25.75 9.96
CA ILE A 80 -1.97 25.73 10.08
C ILE A 80 -1.42 25.98 8.68
N ASP A 81 -0.78 27.12 8.50
CA ASP A 81 -0.20 27.51 7.21
C ASP A 81 1.31 27.61 7.33
N PHE A 82 2.02 26.87 6.49
CA PHE A 82 3.47 26.86 6.44
C PHE A 82 3.98 27.89 5.46
N ASP A 83 4.88 28.75 5.90
CA ASP A 83 5.56 29.74 5.08
C ASP A 83 7.09 29.60 5.25
N GLY A 84 7.68 28.66 4.55
CA GLY A 84 9.10 28.36 4.62
C GLY A 84 9.55 27.91 6.01
N ASN A 85 10.14 28.79 6.78
CA ASN A 85 10.71 28.47 8.11
C ASN A 85 9.72 28.66 9.26
N ASN A 86 8.48 29.05 9.01
CA ASN A 86 7.49 29.35 10.05
C ASN A 86 6.17 28.65 9.78
N ALA A 87 5.39 28.50 10.84
CA ALA A 87 4.00 28.08 10.76
C ALA A 87 3.12 29.14 11.41
N THR A 88 2.11 29.59 10.68
CA THR A 88 1.07 30.48 11.19
C THR A 88 -0.15 29.65 11.58
N VAL A 89 -0.57 29.79 12.84
CA VAL A 89 -1.75 29.09 13.36
C VAL A 89 -2.87 30.07 13.60
N THR A 90 -4.03 29.84 13.01
CA THR A 90 -5.23 30.66 13.19
C THR A 90 -6.41 29.79 13.62
N GLY A 91 -7.34 30.38 14.37
CA GLY A 91 -8.43 29.67 15.03
C GLY A 91 -8.03 29.25 16.45
N ARG A 92 -9.03 29.18 17.33
CA ARG A 92 -8.86 28.72 18.71
C ARG A 92 -9.99 27.75 19.08
N VAL A 93 -9.63 26.66 19.68
CA VAL A 93 -10.58 25.65 20.18
C VAL A 93 -10.27 25.38 21.64
N ALA A 94 -11.26 25.49 22.49
CA ALA A 94 -11.09 25.16 23.92
C ALA A 94 -10.68 23.69 24.07
N GLY A 95 -9.66 23.43 24.89
CA GLY A 95 -9.08 22.10 25.08
C GLY A 95 -8.08 21.69 23.99
N VAL A 96 -7.68 22.59 23.11
CA VAL A 96 -6.54 22.40 22.20
C VAL A 96 -5.43 23.37 22.55
N THR A 97 -4.24 22.84 22.79
CA THR A 97 -3.02 23.62 22.99
C THR A 97 -2.11 23.43 21.76
N ILE A 98 -1.57 24.52 21.23
CA ILE A 98 -0.65 24.49 20.11
C ILE A 98 0.62 25.23 20.47
N GLN A 99 1.74 24.62 20.20
CA GLN A 99 3.08 25.19 20.34
C GLN A 99 3.75 25.18 18.98
N THR A 100 4.42 26.28 18.63
CA THR A 100 5.17 26.43 17.39
C THR A 100 6.62 26.78 17.70
N SER A 101 7.54 26.14 16.98
CA SER A 101 8.97 26.47 16.97
C SER A 101 9.42 26.50 15.51
N GLY A 102 9.46 27.70 14.93
CA GLY A 102 9.59 27.83 13.47
C GLY A 102 8.42 27.15 12.75
N ALA A 103 8.71 26.23 11.85
CA ALA A 103 7.69 25.43 11.15
C ALA A 103 7.39 24.09 11.85
N HIS A 104 7.90 23.85 13.05
CA HIS A 104 7.52 22.67 13.83
C HIS A 104 6.31 23.00 14.71
N VAL A 105 5.21 22.28 14.51
CA VAL A 105 3.95 22.51 15.21
C VAL A 105 3.60 21.28 16.05
N THR A 106 3.44 21.50 17.35
CA THR A 106 2.98 20.49 18.30
C THR A 106 1.56 20.82 18.77
N VAL A 107 0.67 19.86 18.65
CA VAL A 107 -0.74 19.97 19.00
C VAL A 107 -1.07 18.99 20.12
N ILE A 108 -1.68 19.48 21.21
CA ILE A 108 -2.25 18.64 22.26
C ILE A 108 -3.78 18.81 22.17
N ASN A 109 -4.48 17.77 21.70
CA ASN A 109 -5.94 17.80 21.49
C ASN A 109 -6.68 17.02 22.57
N MET A 110 -7.29 17.74 23.50
CA MET A 110 -8.18 17.21 24.55
C MET A 110 -9.66 17.54 24.28
N SER A 111 -9.97 18.18 23.14
CA SER A 111 -11.30 18.76 22.88
C SER A 111 -12.30 17.80 22.23
N GLY A 112 -11.88 16.64 21.69
CA GLY A 112 -12.71 15.79 20.82
C GLY A 112 -12.54 16.16 19.34
N PRO A 113 -13.54 15.93 18.47
CA PRO A 113 -13.34 16.11 17.03
C PRO A 113 -12.94 17.55 16.67
N VAL A 114 -11.74 17.70 16.10
CA VAL A 114 -11.20 18.97 15.60
C VAL A 114 -10.68 18.74 14.18
N LYS A 115 -10.94 19.69 13.29
CA LYS A 115 -10.38 19.75 11.94
C LYS A 115 -9.19 20.70 11.92
N PHE A 116 -8.05 20.18 11.51
CA PHE A 116 -6.86 20.96 11.20
C PHE A 116 -6.75 21.11 9.68
N ILE A 117 -6.87 22.33 9.16
CA ILE A 117 -6.65 22.64 7.75
C ILE A 117 -5.19 23.01 7.61
N VAL A 118 -4.46 22.24 6.81
CA VAL A 118 -3.02 22.35 6.67
C VAL A 118 -2.69 22.76 5.24
N SER A 119 -1.94 23.85 5.08
CA SER A 119 -1.55 24.42 3.79
C SER A 119 -0.12 24.94 3.82
N GLY A 120 0.38 25.36 2.64
CA GLY A 120 1.69 25.98 2.50
C GLY A 120 2.84 24.97 2.50
N GLN A 121 4.07 25.49 2.53
CA GLN A 121 5.26 24.67 2.33
C GLN A 121 6.37 24.95 3.34
N THR A 122 7.08 23.91 3.74
CA THR A 122 8.29 24.00 4.57
C THR A 122 9.29 22.89 4.22
N THR A 123 10.56 23.25 4.29
CA THR A 123 11.67 22.29 4.13
C THR A 123 12.31 21.88 5.47
N ASP A 124 11.88 22.48 6.57
CA ASP A 124 12.31 22.14 7.93
C ASP A 124 11.14 22.37 8.91
N GLY A 125 10.17 21.48 8.89
CA GLY A 125 8.99 21.57 9.73
C GLY A 125 8.29 20.23 9.94
N SER A 126 7.33 20.20 10.86
CA SER A 126 6.58 19.00 11.19
C SER A 126 5.26 19.30 11.86
N LEU A 127 4.35 18.33 11.82
CA LEU A 127 3.13 18.31 12.62
C LEU A 127 3.20 17.14 13.60
N LYS A 128 3.13 17.43 14.89
CA LYS A 128 3.10 16.45 15.95
C LYS A 128 1.79 16.57 16.75
N PHE A 129 1.12 15.45 16.96
CA PHE A 129 -0.15 15.39 17.66
C PHE A 129 -0.08 14.49 18.89
N TYR A 130 -0.63 14.99 19.99
CA TYR A 130 -0.86 14.24 21.22
C TYR A 130 -2.33 14.35 21.62
N GLY A 131 -2.77 13.41 22.43
CA GLY A 131 -4.13 13.32 22.96
C GLY A 131 -4.86 12.08 22.45
N ASP A 132 -5.95 11.76 23.12
CA ASP A 132 -6.75 10.55 22.91
C ASP A 132 -8.08 10.84 22.18
N LYS A 133 -8.13 11.90 21.40
CA LYS A 133 -9.32 12.32 20.65
C LYS A 133 -9.10 12.16 19.17
N ARG A 134 -10.12 11.63 18.47
CA ARG A 134 -10.14 11.60 17.01
C ARG A 134 -10.07 13.02 16.42
N PHE A 135 -9.37 13.17 15.33
CA PHE A 135 -9.23 14.45 14.63
C PHE A 135 -9.06 14.26 13.14
N GLN A 136 -9.27 15.34 12.41
CA GLN A 136 -9.10 15.40 10.96
C GLN A 136 -7.96 16.33 10.62
N ILE A 137 -7.07 15.87 9.73
CA ILE A 137 -6.15 16.71 8.98
C ILE A 137 -6.71 16.83 7.57
N LEU A 138 -7.11 18.04 7.15
CA LEU A 138 -7.41 18.36 5.77
C LEU A 138 -6.13 18.92 5.14
N LEU A 139 -5.46 18.11 4.32
CA LEU A 139 -4.30 18.54 3.53
C LEU A 139 -4.78 19.34 2.33
N ASN A 140 -4.47 20.61 2.31
CA ASN A 140 -4.95 21.59 1.33
C ASN A 140 -3.75 22.29 0.63
N GLY A 141 -2.99 21.53 -0.13
CA GLY A 141 -1.76 22.02 -0.77
C GLY A 141 -0.60 22.13 0.22
N ALA A 142 -0.47 21.17 1.13
CA ALA A 142 0.57 21.14 2.15
C ALA A 142 1.81 20.38 1.65
N GLU A 143 2.98 21.00 1.72
CA GLU A 143 4.27 20.37 1.46
C GLU A 143 5.17 20.46 2.70
N ILE A 144 5.37 19.35 3.40
CA ILE A 144 6.10 19.31 4.66
C ILE A 144 7.29 18.37 4.53
N THR A 145 8.48 18.89 4.70
CA THR A 145 9.71 18.11 4.87
C THR A 145 10.26 18.32 6.28
N ASN A 146 10.49 17.19 6.97
CA ASN A 146 11.19 17.21 8.26
C ASN A 146 12.54 16.51 8.11
N PRO A 147 13.67 17.24 8.09
CA PRO A 147 14.98 16.62 7.90
C PRO A 147 15.44 15.75 9.07
N LYS A 148 14.75 15.79 10.22
CA LYS A 148 15.15 15.09 11.46
C LYS A 148 14.06 14.24 12.08
N GLY A 149 13.09 13.81 11.30
CA GLY A 149 11.99 12.98 11.81
C GLY A 149 10.83 12.84 10.84
N ALA A 150 9.69 12.42 11.36
CA ALA A 150 8.44 12.32 10.64
C ALA A 150 7.92 13.72 10.22
N ALA A 151 7.35 13.83 9.03
CA ALA A 151 6.64 15.05 8.60
C ALA A 151 5.34 15.22 9.41
N ILE A 152 4.59 14.12 9.60
CA ILE A 152 3.41 14.07 10.47
C ILE A 152 3.57 12.89 11.44
N ASN A 153 3.45 13.18 12.74
CA ASN A 153 3.60 12.21 13.82
C ASN A 153 2.41 12.30 14.78
N ASN A 154 1.52 11.31 14.78
CA ASN A 154 0.42 11.21 15.73
C ASN A 154 0.72 10.16 16.81
N GLN A 155 0.86 10.61 18.05
CA GLN A 155 1.06 9.79 19.24
C GLN A 155 -0.26 9.44 19.94
N GLY A 156 -1.40 9.84 19.37
CA GLY A 156 -2.73 9.50 19.89
C GLY A 156 -3.25 8.17 19.33
N SER A 157 -3.91 7.38 20.17
CA SER A 157 -4.45 6.06 19.82
C SER A 157 -5.83 6.10 19.13
N LYS A 158 -6.36 7.27 18.81
CA LYS A 158 -7.67 7.43 18.16
C LYS A 158 -7.53 7.79 16.70
N SER A 159 -8.63 7.64 15.95
CA SER A 159 -8.66 7.83 14.51
C SER A 159 -8.08 9.16 14.06
N LEU A 160 -7.10 9.06 13.18
CA LEU A 160 -6.59 10.14 12.34
C LEU A 160 -7.27 10.07 10.97
N TYR A 161 -8.12 11.03 10.66
CA TYR A 161 -8.68 11.19 9.32
C TYR A 161 -7.75 12.10 8.50
N VAL A 162 -7.14 11.55 7.47
CA VAL A 162 -6.35 12.32 6.49
C VAL A 162 -7.21 12.56 5.27
N VAL A 163 -7.72 13.78 5.14
CA VAL A 163 -8.58 14.18 4.03
C VAL A 163 -7.74 14.97 3.03
N LEU A 164 -7.75 14.53 1.79
CA LEU A 164 -7.05 15.23 0.70
C LEU A 164 -8.03 16.18 0.01
N ALA A 165 -7.80 17.48 0.13
CA ALA A 165 -8.69 18.48 -0.46
C ALA A 165 -8.73 18.34 -1.98
N ASP A 166 -9.92 18.49 -2.54
CA ASP A 166 -10.18 18.30 -3.96
C ASP A 166 -9.25 19.18 -4.83
N GLY A 167 -8.63 18.58 -5.84
CA GLY A 167 -7.76 19.26 -6.78
C GLY A 167 -6.41 19.72 -6.22
N THR A 168 -6.09 19.37 -4.97
CA THR A 168 -4.80 19.72 -4.37
C THR A 168 -3.76 18.61 -4.51
N THR A 169 -2.50 19.01 -4.54
CA THR A 169 -1.35 18.14 -4.43
C THR A 169 -0.65 18.41 -3.09
N ASN A 170 -0.39 17.35 -2.34
CA ASN A 170 0.24 17.43 -1.04
C ASN A 170 1.51 16.57 -1.04
N ARG A 171 2.51 16.95 -0.24
CA ARG A 171 3.77 16.23 -0.14
C ARG A 171 4.24 16.15 1.31
N LEU A 172 4.57 14.95 1.75
CA LEU A 172 5.19 14.68 3.05
C LEU A 172 6.54 14.00 2.83
N GLN A 173 7.56 14.46 3.52
CA GLN A 173 8.89 13.85 3.44
C GLN A 173 9.53 13.80 4.82
N ASP A 174 10.12 12.65 5.16
CA ASP A 174 10.93 12.48 6.37
C ASP A 174 12.40 12.85 6.12
N GLY A 175 13.18 12.84 7.19
CA GLY A 175 14.62 12.95 7.17
C GLY A 175 15.32 11.59 7.10
N SER A 176 16.57 11.60 6.63
CA SER A 176 17.43 10.40 6.65
C SER A 176 17.87 10.01 8.08
N THR A 177 17.76 10.93 9.03
CA THR A 177 18.01 10.71 10.44
C THR A 177 16.79 11.13 11.25
N TYR A 178 16.56 10.44 12.36
CA TYR A 178 15.47 10.76 13.26
C TYR A 178 16.05 11.16 14.60
N THR A 179 15.57 12.27 15.16
CA THR A 179 15.87 12.65 16.53
C THR A 179 15.02 11.80 17.44
N ASP A 180 15.63 10.99 18.27
CA ASP A 180 14.91 10.20 19.26
C ASP A 180 14.33 11.12 20.33
N VAL A 181 13.10 10.87 20.70
CA VAL A 181 12.37 11.52 21.80
C VAL A 181 11.89 10.42 22.72
N ASP A 182 12.18 10.52 23.99
CA ASP A 182 11.76 9.54 24.97
C ASP A 182 10.24 9.35 24.95
N GLU A 183 9.81 8.11 24.99
CA GLU A 183 8.38 7.71 24.99
C GLU A 183 7.62 8.06 23.69
N GLU A 184 8.30 8.37 22.60
CA GLU A 184 7.67 8.64 21.31
C GLU A 184 8.10 7.63 20.25
N ASP A 185 7.13 7.11 19.55
CA ASP A 185 7.35 6.38 18.31
C ASP A 185 7.36 7.33 17.10
N GLN A 186 8.33 7.14 16.23
CA GLN A 186 8.43 7.83 14.95
C GLN A 186 8.86 6.80 13.90
N LYS A 187 7.90 6.14 13.25
CA LYS A 187 8.18 4.94 12.44
C LYS A 187 8.07 5.16 10.94
N ALA A 188 7.60 6.35 10.50
CA ALA A 188 7.36 6.65 9.09
C ALA A 188 7.31 8.18 8.84
N ALA A 189 7.34 8.60 7.58
CA ALA A 189 7.15 10.01 7.21
C ALA A 189 5.75 10.53 7.61
N LEU A 190 4.72 9.69 7.49
CA LEU A 190 3.40 9.86 8.12
C LEU A 190 3.19 8.67 9.06
N PHE A 191 3.23 8.94 10.36
CA PHE A 191 3.04 7.92 11.40
C PHE A 191 1.84 8.23 12.30
N SER A 192 1.14 7.17 12.72
CA SER A 192 0.07 7.24 13.71
C SER A 192 0.06 6.00 14.61
N GLU A 193 -0.02 6.22 15.92
CA GLU A 193 -0.31 5.15 16.88
C GLU A 193 -1.72 4.58 16.69
N GLY A 194 -2.70 5.43 16.36
CA GLY A 194 -4.06 5.02 16.04
C GLY A 194 -4.28 4.85 14.54
N GLN A 195 -5.48 4.40 14.19
CA GLN A 195 -5.87 4.14 12.81
C GLN A 195 -5.77 5.38 11.92
N ILE A 196 -5.39 5.15 10.66
CA ILE A 196 -5.37 6.20 9.63
C ILE A 196 -6.46 5.91 8.60
N ILE A 197 -7.32 6.91 8.37
CA ILE A 197 -8.40 6.81 7.38
C ILE A 197 -8.19 7.90 6.33
N PHE A 198 -7.94 7.47 5.09
CA PHE A 198 -7.78 8.37 3.95
C PHE A 198 -9.08 8.57 3.21
N SER A 199 -9.39 9.83 2.89
CA SER A 199 -10.55 10.20 2.06
C SER A 199 -10.29 11.51 1.30
N GLY A 200 -11.28 11.99 0.51
CA GLY A 200 -11.16 13.16 -0.34
C GLY A 200 -10.74 12.80 -1.77
N LYS A 201 -10.46 13.82 -2.61
CA LYS A 201 -10.16 13.63 -4.04
C LYS A 201 -8.85 14.32 -4.47
N GLY A 202 -8.01 14.67 -3.53
CA GLY A 202 -6.69 15.25 -3.78
C GLY A 202 -5.62 14.17 -3.98
N HIS A 203 -4.38 14.65 -4.09
CA HIS A 203 -3.18 13.83 -4.26
C HIS A 203 -2.26 13.97 -3.05
N LEU A 204 -1.66 12.85 -2.63
CA LEU A 204 -0.63 12.83 -1.60
C LEU A 204 0.60 12.08 -2.12
N ALA A 205 1.76 12.71 -2.10
CA ALA A 205 3.05 12.08 -2.28
C ALA A 205 3.76 11.97 -0.93
N THR A 206 4.15 10.76 -0.53
CA THR A 206 4.97 10.52 0.66
C THR A 206 6.33 9.98 0.26
N ILE A 207 7.38 10.70 0.63
CA ILE A 207 8.77 10.35 0.32
C ILE A 207 9.48 10.00 1.63
N ALA A 208 9.93 8.77 1.73
CA ALA A 208 10.57 8.26 2.92
C ALA A 208 12.02 7.82 2.65
N VAL A 209 12.93 8.48 3.30
CA VAL A 209 14.37 8.25 3.12
C VAL A 209 15.05 7.72 4.40
N GLY A 210 14.42 7.88 5.55
CA GLY A 210 14.95 7.42 6.84
C GLY A 210 14.20 6.26 7.44
N ARG A 211 12.88 6.23 7.32
CA ARG A 211 12.02 5.17 7.86
C ARG A 211 10.96 4.72 6.84
N GLY A 212 9.77 4.29 7.30
CA GLY A 212 8.68 3.90 6.40
C GLY A 212 7.98 5.11 5.75
N GLY A 213 7.20 4.84 4.71
CA GLY A 213 6.41 5.90 4.06
C GLY A 213 5.21 6.31 4.91
N ILE A 214 4.19 5.49 4.95
CA ILE A 214 2.98 5.66 5.76
C ILE A 214 2.85 4.48 6.70
N ARG A 215 2.67 4.73 7.99
CA ARG A 215 2.50 3.66 8.97
C ARG A 215 1.46 3.99 10.04
N SER A 216 0.62 3.00 10.31
CA SER A 216 -0.24 2.95 11.49
C SER A 216 0.16 1.77 12.38
N ASP A 217 0.15 1.96 13.69
CA ASP A 217 0.26 0.84 14.63
C ASP A 217 -1.09 0.17 14.93
N ASP A 218 -2.15 0.70 14.35
CA ASP A 218 -3.49 0.14 14.27
C ASP A 218 -3.77 -0.23 12.78
N TYR A 219 -4.95 0.00 12.21
CA TYR A 219 -5.24 -0.28 10.80
C TYR A 219 -5.18 0.98 9.92
N ILE A 220 -5.12 0.74 8.60
CA ILE A 220 -5.26 1.78 7.58
C ILE A 220 -6.46 1.46 6.71
N ARG A 221 -7.36 2.46 6.53
CA ARG A 221 -8.45 2.40 5.55
C ARG A 221 -8.28 3.45 4.49
N ILE A 222 -8.41 3.04 3.23
CA ILE A 222 -8.30 3.93 2.07
C ILE A 222 -9.62 3.90 1.33
N ARG A 223 -10.30 5.04 1.31
CA ARG A 223 -11.61 5.22 0.72
C ARG A 223 -11.51 5.65 -0.75
N PRO A 224 -12.58 5.48 -1.57
CA PRO A 224 -12.61 5.91 -2.97
C PRO A 224 -12.24 7.37 -3.18
N GLY A 225 -11.65 7.68 -4.33
CA GLY A 225 -11.35 9.05 -4.78
C GLY A 225 -9.94 9.54 -4.47
N VAL A 226 -9.25 9.00 -3.47
CA VAL A 226 -7.88 9.44 -3.11
C VAL A 226 -6.85 8.99 -4.13
N ASN A 227 -5.77 9.77 -4.30
CA ASN A 227 -4.60 9.38 -5.07
C ASN A 227 -3.36 9.49 -4.18
N ILE A 228 -2.76 8.34 -3.86
CA ILE A 228 -1.62 8.25 -2.94
C ILE A 228 -0.43 7.66 -3.67
N TYR A 229 0.71 8.35 -3.62
CA TYR A 229 2.01 7.86 -4.02
C TYR A 229 2.93 7.74 -2.81
N VAL A 230 3.55 6.60 -2.65
CA VAL A 230 4.55 6.37 -1.60
C VAL A 230 5.85 5.91 -2.24
N ASN A 231 6.93 6.62 -1.98
CA ASN A 231 8.29 6.19 -2.31
C ASN A 231 9.09 6.04 -1.02
N SER A 232 9.54 4.82 -0.73
CA SER A 232 10.37 4.54 0.45
C SER A 232 11.66 3.85 0.05
N THR A 233 12.78 4.49 0.37
CA THR A 233 14.11 3.92 0.10
C THR A 233 14.73 3.23 1.31
N ALA A 234 14.14 3.37 2.49
CA ALA A 234 14.66 2.83 3.74
C ALA A 234 13.90 1.56 4.19
N LEU A 235 12.61 1.66 4.46
CA LEU A 235 11.78 0.60 5.02
C LEU A 235 10.50 0.38 4.20
N ASP A 236 9.44 -0.18 4.83
CA ASP A 236 8.17 -0.47 4.18
C ASP A 236 7.51 0.81 3.64
N GLY A 237 6.82 0.70 2.50
CA GLY A 237 6.11 1.83 1.89
C GLY A 237 4.83 2.18 2.66
N LEU A 238 3.86 1.30 2.65
CA LEU A 238 2.60 1.41 3.39
C LEU A 238 2.51 0.25 4.39
N ARG A 239 2.36 0.55 5.68
CA ARG A 239 2.30 -0.47 6.72
C ARG A 239 1.23 -0.21 7.76
N ALA A 240 0.49 -1.26 8.11
CA ALA A 240 -0.41 -1.28 9.26
C ALA A 240 -0.18 -2.53 10.10
N ASN A 241 -0.31 -2.41 11.42
CA ASN A 241 -0.14 -3.56 12.31
C ASN A 241 -1.40 -4.42 12.35
N ASP A 242 -2.60 -3.83 12.38
CA ASP A 242 -3.86 -4.54 12.60
C ASP A 242 -4.64 -4.84 11.32
N GLY A 243 -4.31 -4.17 10.23
CA GLY A 243 -4.92 -4.49 8.95
C GLY A 243 -4.92 -3.34 7.93
N ILE A 244 -5.22 -3.67 6.67
CA ILE A 244 -5.38 -2.68 5.61
C ILE A 244 -6.70 -2.95 4.89
N ILE A 245 -7.52 -1.92 4.75
CA ILE A 245 -8.77 -1.96 3.99
C ILE A 245 -8.66 -0.98 2.83
N LEU A 246 -8.68 -1.50 1.62
CA LEU A 246 -8.67 -0.71 0.39
C LEU A 246 -10.06 -0.78 -0.25
N ASP A 247 -10.88 0.25 -0.05
CA ASP A 247 -12.22 0.33 -0.65
C ASP A 247 -12.19 0.98 -2.03
N GLY A 248 -11.15 1.78 -2.32
CA GLY A 248 -11.00 2.48 -3.60
C GLY A 248 -9.72 3.29 -3.67
N GLY A 249 -9.69 4.25 -4.62
CA GLY A 249 -8.58 5.15 -4.85
C GLY A 249 -7.47 4.57 -5.74
N VAL A 250 -6.48 5.41 -6.03
CA VAL A 250 -5.28 5.08 -6.80
C VAL A 250 -4.09 5.11 -5.88
N ILE A 251 -3.50 3.96 -5.63
CA ILE A 251 -2.36 3.82 -4.73
C ILE A 251 -1.17 3.28 -5.51
N ASN A 252 -0.09 4.06 -5.55
CA ASN A 252 1.18 3.68 -6.13
C ASN A 252 2.24 3.63 -5.02
N VAL A 253 2.91 2.50 -4.88
CA VAL A 253 3.95 2.30 -3.87
C VAL A 253 5.22 1.82 -4.54
N GLU A 254 6.32 2.50 -4.29
CA GLU A 254 7.65 2.09 -4.72
C GLU A 254 8.57 1.98 -3.51
N THR A 255 9.30 0.87 -3.42
CA THR A 255 10.25 0.64 -2.32
C THR A 255 11.55 0.04 -2.83
N SER A 256 12.67 0.42 -2.18
CA SER A 256 13.99 -0.11 -2.54
C SER A 256 14.86 -0.48 -1.32
N GLY A 257 14.34 -0.32 -0.10
CA GLY A 257 15.07 -0.71 1.12
C GLY A 257 15.31 -2.22 1.22
N LEU A 258 16.41 -2.61 1.86
CA LEU A 258 16.75 -4.02 2.10
C LEU A 258 15.70 -4.68 3.02
N GLY A 259 15.13 -5.79 2.56
CA GLY A 259 14.08 -6.50 3.29
C GLY A 259 12.74 -5.77 3.38
N ALA A 260 12.60 -4.59 2.74
CA ALA A 260 11.38 -3.77 2.77
C ALA A 260 10.21 -4.44 2.03
N LYS A 261 9.01 -4.02 2.41
CA LYS A 261 7.75 -4.41 1.72
C LYS A 261 7.13 -3.17 1.10
N GLY A 262 6.60 -3.30 -0.12
CA GLY A 262 5.80 -2.24 -0.71
C GLY A 262 4.59 -1.93 0.18
N VAL A 263 3.73 -2.92 0.36
CA VAL A 263 2.60 -2.88 1.28
C VAL A 263 2.73 -3.99 2.32
N ARG A 264 2.53 -3.66 3.59
CA ARG A 264 2.59 -4.64 4.69
C ARG A 264 1.39 -4.51 5.62
N SER A 265 0.65 -5.62 5.76
CA SER A 265 -0.41 -5.77 6.75
C SER A 265 -0.02 -6.82 7.80
N GLY A 266 -0.07 -6.46 9.06
CA GLY A 266 0.07 -7.41 10.18
C GLY A 266 -1.22 -8.18 10.43
N GLY A 267 -2.37 -7.54 10.26
CA GLY A 267 -3.68 -8.17 10.30
C GLY A 267 -4.24 -8.50 8.92
N VAL A 268 -5.57 -8.61 8.84
CA VAL A 268 -6.27 -8.90 7.59
C VAL A 268 -6.07 -7.76 6.59
N MET A 269 -5.78 -8.11 5.35
CA MET A 269 -5.81 -7.16 4.24
C MET A 269 -7.02 -7.44 3.35
N THR A 270 -7.88 -6.44 3.19
CA THR A 270 -9.05 -6.52 2.32
C THR A 270 -8.93 -5.51 1.18
N VAL A 271 -9.15 -5.96 -0.06
CA VAL A 271 -9.18 -5.13 -1.24
C VAL A 271 -10.55 -5.26 -1.88
N ASN A 272 -11.38 -4.23 -1.72
CA ASN A 272 -12.74 -4.16 -2.22
C ASN A 272 -12.84 -3.41 -3.57
N GLY A 273 -11.91 -2.51 -3.84
CA GLY A 273 -11.92 -1.67 -5.04
C GLY A 273 -10.60 -0.94 -5.27
N GLY A 274 -10.62 0.04 -6.17
CA GLY A 274 -9.47 0.87 -6.46
C GLY A 274 -8.37 0.20 -7.29
N ARG A 275 -7.23 0.85 -7.36
CA ARG A 275 -6.02 0.35 -8.03
C ARG A 275 -4.82 0.46 -7.10
N LEU A 276 -4.23 -0.67 -6.75
CA LEU A 276 -2.98 -0.75 -6.03
C LEU A 276 -1.87 -1.25 -6.96
N ILE A 277 -0.85 -0.44 -7.16
CA ILE A 277 0.38 -0.83 -7.83
C ILE A 277 1.51 -0.75 -6.81
N ALA A 278 2.16 -1.87 -6.52
CA ALA A 278 3.32 -1.91 -5.64
C ALA A 278 4.53 -2.50 -6.37
N VAL A 279 5.60 -1.71 -6.45
CA VAL A 279 6.87 -2.10 -7.04
C VAL A 279 7.93 -2.11 -5.94
N ASN A 280 8.48 -3.28 -5.69
CA ASN A 280 9.58 -3.45 -4.74
C ASN A 280 10.87 -3.77 -5.50
N ASN A 281 11.84 -2.89 -5.40
CA ASN A 281 13.16 -3.00 -6.03
C ASN A 281 14.25 -3.39 -5.02
N GLY A 282 13.93 -3.54 -3.74
CA GLY A 282 14.86 -3.90 -2.68
C GLY A 282 15.27 -5.37 -2.70
N ASP A 283 16.47 -5.66 -2.22
CA ASP A 283 16.97 -7.01 -2.07
C ASP A 283 16.59 -7.63 -0.72
N THR A 284 16.69 -8.94 -0.62
CA THR A 284 16.61 -9.66 0.65
C THR A 284 17.68 -9.14 1.61
N ARG A 285 17.29 -8.79 2.84
CA ARG A 285 18.23 -8.44 3.90
C ARG A 285 18.71 -9.72 4.58
N GLU A 286 20.03 -9.83 4.75
CA GLU A 286 20.65 -10.84 5.59
C GLU A 286 20.75 -10.30 7.01
N ASP A 287 20.23 -11.05 7.96
CA ASP A 287 20.15 -10.73 9.38
C ASP A 287 20.84 -11.82 10.21
N THR A 288 21.00 -11.55 11.47
CA THR A 288 21.37 -12.54 12.48
C THR A 288 20.24 -12.58 13.51
N SER A 289 19.72 -13.77 13.81
CA SER A 289 18.72 -13.93 14.86
C SER A 289 19.28 -13.61 16.25
N ASP A 290 18.40 -13.45 17.22
CA ASP A 290 18.78 -13.22 18.62
C ASP A 290 19.64 -14.36 19.20
N GLU A 291 19.57 -15.56 18.60
CA GLU A 291 20.37 -16.74 18.94
C GLU A 291 21.72 -16.77 18.19
N GLY A 292 22.04 -15.74 17.41
CA GLY A 292 23.28 -15.66 16.62
C GLY A 292 23.28 -16.50 15.34
N LEU A 293 22.12 -17.00 14.92
CA LEU A 293 21.99 -17.79 13.68
C LEU A 293 21.71 -16.86 12.48
N ALA A 294 22.22 -17.23 11.32
CA ALA A 294 21.94 -16.51 10.09
C ALA A 294 20.44 -16.53 9.77
N ASP A 295 19.85 -15.39 9.62
CA ASP A 295 18.46 -15.19 9.23
C ASP A 295 18.35 -14.30 8.00
N THR A 296 17.19 -14.24 7.39
CA THR A 296 16.96 -13.42 6.20
C THR A 296 15.56 -12.86 6.17
N THR A 297 15.45 -11.56 5.90
CA THR A 297 14.19 -10.88 5.68
C THR A 297 13.99 -10.66 4.18
N ALA A 298 13.08 -11.43 3.57
CA ALA A 298 12.77 -11.30 2.15
C ALA A 298 12.04 -9.98 1.87
N CYS A 299 12.38 -9.30 0.78
CA CYS A 299 11.60 -8.20 0.25
C CYS A 299 10.32 -8.70 -0.44
N ALA A 300 9.29 -7.86 -0.51
CA ALA A 300 8.04 -8.21 -1.18
C ALA A 300 7.31 -6.95 -1.71
N ALA A 301 6.54 -7.10 -2.80
CA ALA A 301 5.65 -6.02 -3.21
C ALA A 301 4.44 -5.90 -2.26
N LEU A 302 3.87 -7.05 -1.85
CA LEU A 302 2.83 -7.13 -0.83
C LEU A 302 3.17 -8.22 0.18
N TYR A 303 3.00 -7.90 1.46
CA TYR A 303 3.17 -8.81 2.56
C TYR A 303 1.95 -8.77 3.50
N CYS A 304 1.44 -9.94 3.85
CA CYS A 304 0.31 -10.06 4.78
C CYS A 304 0.60 -11.16 5.82
N ASP A 305 0.59 -10.77 7.10
CA ASP A 305 0.79 -11.72 8.21
C ASP A 305 -0.45 -12.55 8.51
N SER A 306 -1.63 -12.08 8.08
CA SER A 306 -2.91 -12.76 8.27
C SER A 306 -3.55 -13.08 6.92
N LEU A 307 -4.86 -12.94 6.81
CA LEU A 307 -5.64 -13.27 5.63
C LEU A 307 -5.60 -12.13 4.60
N LEU A 308 -5.31 -12.45 3.33
CA LEU A 308 -5.50 -11.56 2.20
C LEU A 308 -6.83 -11.89 1.51
N VAL A 309 -7.70 -10.90 1.39
CA VAL A 309 -9.00 -11.02 0.71
C VAL A 309 -9.08 -9.98 -0.41
N VAL A 310 -9.32 -10.42 -1.64
CA VAL A 310 -9.54 -9.54 -2.79
C VAL A 310 -10.95 -9.80 -3.32
N THR A 311 -11.85 -8.83 -3.17
CA THR A 311 -13.23 -8.90 -3.66
C THR A 311 -13.46 -8.02 -4.90
N GLY A 312 -12.52 -7.11 -5.18
CA GLY A 312 -12.60 -6.20 -6.32
C GLY A 312 -11.30 -5.45 -6.59
N GLY A 313 -11.37 -4.47 -7.47
CA GLY A 313 -10.23 -3.60 -7.79
C GLY A 313 -9.17 -4.24 -8.69
N THR A 314 -8.03 -3.56 -8.79
CA THR A 314 -6.88 -3.98 -9.59
C THR A 314 -5.62 -3.96 -8.74
N LEU A 315 -4.97 -5.11 -8.59
CA LEU A 315 -3.69 -5.27 -7.94
C LEU A 315 -2.61 -5.56 -8.99
N LYS A 316 -1.55 -4.75 -9.03
CA LYS A 316 -0.36 -4.99 -9.83
C LYS A 316 0.87 -4.98 -8.91
N LEU A 317 1.47 -6.12 -8.72
CA LEU A 317 2.50 -6.34 -7.70
C LEU A 317 3.78 -6.84 -8.35
N LYS A 318 4.89 -6.11 -8.21
CA LYS A 318 6.17 -6.42 -8.83
C LYS A 318 7.30 -6.41 -7.81
N ALA A 319 8.11 -7.47 -7.81
CA ALA A 319 9.35 -7.55 -7.04
C ALA A 319 10.53 -7.83 -7.97
N THR A 320 11.55 -6.96 -7.94
CA THR A 320 12.71 -7.05 -8.85
C THR A 320 14.01 -7.41 -8.15
N GLY A 321 14.08 -7.23 -6.83
CA GLY A 321 15.29 -7.49 -6.05
C GLY A 321 15.56 -8.97 -5.78
N ASP A 322 16.74 -9.27 -5.24
CA ASP A 322 17.14 -10.64 -4.92
C ASP A 322 16.18 -11.30 -3.93
N GLY A 323 15.71 -12.48 -4.27
CA GLY A 323 14.75 -13.23 -3.44
C GLY A 323 13.37 -12.60 -3.29
N GLY A 324 13.08 -11.53 -4.04
CA GLY A 324 11.84 -10.76 -3.95
C GLY A 324 10.58 -11.59 -4.19
N LYS A 325 9.54 -11.32 -3.43
CA LYS A 325 8.21 -11.93 -3.56
C LYS A 325 7.24 -10.89 -4.12
N GLY A 326 6.41 -11.28 -5.09
CA GLY A 326 5.28 -10.46 -5.48
C GLY A 326 4.27 -10.37 -4.34
N ILE A 327 3.73 -11.50 -3.89
CA ILE A 327 2.97 -11.66 -2.65
C ILE A 327 3.73 -12.60 -1.71
N ASN A 328 3.83 -12.22 -0.44
CA ASN A 328 4.33 -13.06 0.62
C ASN A 328 3.30 -13.08 1.76
N GLY A 329 2.59 -14.17 1.94
CA GLY A 329 1.54 -14.32 2.96
C GLY A 329 1.87 -15.42 3.96
N LYS A 330 1.59 -15.15 5.24
CA LYS A 330 1.74 -16.13 6.32
C LYS A 330 0.52 -17.03 6.48
N HIS A 331 -0.61 -16.59 5.96
CA HIS A 331 -1.87 -17.30 6.01
C HIS A 331 -2.47 -17.48 4.61
N ASP A 332 -3.79 -17.51 4.53
CA ASP A 332 -4.54 -17.75 3.32
C ASP A 332 -4.64 -16.53 2.43
N ALA A 333 -4.79 -16.72 1.13
CA ALA A 333 -5.18 -15.69 0.18
C ALA A 333 -6.45 -16.11 -0.56
N LEU A 334 -7.48 -15.28 -0.50
CA LEU A 334 -8.79 -15.50 -1.12
C LEU A 334 -9.01 -14.45 -2.21
N ILE A 335 -9.07 -14.89 -3.46
CA ILE A 335 -9.37 -14.03 -4.62
C ILE A 335 -10.83 -14.29 -5.01
N ASN A 336 -11.70 -13.37 -4.63
CA ASN A 336 -13.14 -13.45 -4.85
C ASN A 336 -13.64 -12.40 -5.84
N GLY A 337 -12.74 -11.76 -6.58
CA GLY A 337 -13.05 -10.74 -7.58
C GLY A 337 -11.84 -9.94 -8.04
N GLY A 338 -12.10 -8.92 -8.87
CA GLY A 338 -11.07 -8.01 -9.34
C GLY A 338 -10.03 -8.63 -10.29
N SER A 339 -8.90 -7.94 -10.43
CA SER A 339 -7.79 -8.36 -11.29
C SER A 339 -6.48 -8.27 -10.52
N THR A 340 -5.82 -9.40 -10.37
CA THR A 340 -4.53 -9.48 -9.66
C THR A 340 -3.43 -9.93 -10.61
N THR A 341 -2.39 -9.12 -10.77
CA THR A 341 -1.20 -9.42 -11.57
C THR A 341 0.04 -9.35 -10.69
N VAL A 342 0.79 -10.44 -10.62
CA VAL A 342 1.95 -10.58 -9.73
C VAL A 342 3.18 -10.98 -10.53
N VAL A 343 4.29 -10.25 -10.38
CA VAL A 343 5.53 -10.48 -11.14
C VAL A 343 6.74 -10.45 -10.21
N ALA A 344 7.55 -11.51 -10.24
CA ALA A 344 8.84 -11.57 -9.57
C ALA A 344 9.96 -11.81 -10.59
N THR A 345 10.79 -10.79 -10.82
CA THR A 345 11.91 -10.86 -11.80
C THR A 345 13.28 -10.88 -11.15
N GLY A 346 13.35 -10.87 -9.82
CA GLY A 346 14.58 -10.81 -9.05
C GLY A 346 15.55 -11.97 -9.27
N THR A 347 16.76 -11.81 -8.75
CA THR A 347 17.80 -12.85 -8.78
C THR A 347 17.59 -13.88 -7.66
N ARG A 348 18.43 -14.92 -7.66
CA ARG A 348 18.39 -16.01 -6.69
C ARG A 348 19.78 -16.15 -6.03
N LYS A 349 20.26 -15.10 -5.39
CA LYS A 349 21.55 -15.16 -4.68
C LYS A 349 21.34 -15.65 -3.25
N VAL A 350 20.52 -14.94 -2.47
CA VAL A 350 20.22 -15.25 -1.06
C VAL A 350 18.95 -16.09 -0.95
N LYS A 351 17.86 -15.65 -1.55
CA LYS A 351 16.55 -16.34 -1.54
C LYS A 351 16.04 -16.59 -2.94
N LYS A 352 15.12 -17.53 -3.09
CA LYS A 352 14.41 -17.76 -4.36
C LYS A 352 13.35 -16.67 -4.57
N PRO A 353 13.34 -15.95 -5.70
CA PRO A 353 12.21 -15.08 -6.02
C PRO A 353 10.97 -15.93 -6.28
N LYS A 354 9.80 -15.44 -5.86
CA LYS A 354 8.52 -16.13 -6.05
C LYS A 354 7.47 -15.12 -6.52
N GLY A 355 6.61 -15.50 -7.44
CA GLY A 355 5.44 -14.69 -7.74
C GLY A 355 4.60 -14.54 -6.47
N VAL A 356 4.05 -15.65 -6.01
CA VAL A 356 3.31 -15.76 -4.74
C VAL A 356 3.95 -16.80 -3.85
N LYS A 357 4.12 -16.49 -2.57
CA LYS A 357 4.45 -17.45 -1.52
C LYS A 357 3.42 -17.33 -0.41
N LEU A 358 2.77 -18.45 -0.09
CA LEU A 358 1.82 -18.55 1.02
C LEU A 358 2.21 -19.72 1.94
N ASP A 359 2.15 -19.47 3.25
CA ASP A 359 2.42 -20.52 4.24
C ASP A 359 1.16 -21.38 4.51
N ARG A 360 -0.02 -21.01 3.95
CA ARG A 360 -1.27 -21.77 4.03
C ARG A 360 -1.95 -21.86 2.66
N ASN A 361 -3.23 -21.57 2.53
CA ASN A 361 -4.03 -21.89 1.36
C ASN A 361 -4.16 -20.71 0.38
N PHE A 362 -4.35 -21.05 -0.88
CA PHE A 362 -4.77 -20.14 -1.93
C PHE A 362 -6.14 -20.56 -2.45
N SER A 363 -7.06 -19.61 -2.59
CA SER A 363 -8.36 -19.87 -3.20
C SER A 363 -8.74 -18.76 -4.17
N ILE A 364 -9.32 -19.14 -5.31
CA ILE A 364 -9.93 -18.21 -6.26
C ILE A 364 -11.34 -18.66 -6.60
N THR A 365 -12.32 -17.78 -6.36
CA THR A 365 -13.74 -18.03 -6.68
C THR A 365 -14.25 -17.12 -7.79
N SER A 366 -13.62 -15.96 -7.99
CA SER A 366 -13.97 -14.98 -9.02
C SER A 366 -12.79 -14.09 -9.37
N GLY A 367 -12.85 -13.42 -10.53
CA GLY A 367 -11.84 -12.46 -10.95
C GLY A 367 -10.77 -13.03 -11.88
N TYR A 368 -9.71 -12.29 -12.07
CA TYR A 368 -8.54 -12.63 -12.89
C TYR A 368 -7.30 -12.69 -12.01
N PHE A 369 -6.49 -13.72 -12.21
CA PHE A 369 -5.24 -13.88 -11.49
C PHE A 369 -4.12 -14.29 -12.45
N TYR A 370 -3.02 -13.54 -12.44
CA TYR A 370 -1.78 -13.87 -13.15
C TYR A 370 -0.62 -13.81 -12.17
N THR A 371 0.25 -14.81 -12.20
CA THR A 371 1.50 -14.79 -11.45
C THR A 371 2.67 -15.30 -12.30
N TYR A 372 3.81 -14.66 -12.14
CA TYR A 372 5.06 -14.94 -12.86
C TYR A 372 6.25 -14.92 -11.91
N SER A 373 7.18 -15.86 -12.11
CA SER A 373 8.50 -15.80 -11.48
C SER A 373 9.60 -16.17 -12.47
N ARG A 374 10.62 -15.33 -12.60
CA ARG A 374 11.73 -15.57 -13.56
C ARG A 374 12.62 -16.74 -13.17
N ARG A 375 12.82 -17.01 -11.88
CA ARG A 375 13.86 -17.88 -11.34
C ARG A 375 13.39 -18.98 -10.41
N SER A 376 12.10 -19.06 -10.14
CA SER A 376 11.50 -20.05 -9.25
C SER A 376 10.00 -20.18 -9.54
N ASP A 377 9.26 -20.84 -8.66
CA ASP A 377 7.83 -21.08 -8.82
C ASP A 377 7.02 -19.79 -8.85
N PRO A 378 6.11 -19.63 -9.81
CA PRO A 378 5.21 -18.48 -9.83
C PRO A 378 4.20 -18.52 -8.66
N LEU A 379 3.76 -19.71 -8.26
CA LEU A 379 2.84 -19.92 -7.15
C LEU A 379 3.41 -21.01 -6.23
N ASP A 380 3.77 -20.63 -5.01
CA ASP A 380 4.31 -21.49 -3.96
C ASP A 380 3.39 -21.43 -2.75
N VAL A 381 2.56 -22.45 -2.61
CA VAL A 381 1.53 -22.56 -1.56
C VAL A 381 1.84 -23.80 -0.73
N ALA A 382 2.04 -23.63 0.58
CA ALA A 382 2.32 -24.75 1.46
C ALA A 382 1.07 -25.60 1.78
N GLY A 383 -0.11 -25.01 1.71
CA GLY A 383 -1.40 -25.68 1.90
C GLY A 383 -2.08 -26.03 0.58
N ASN A 384 -3.39 -25.92 0.54
CA ASN A 384 -4.22 -26.26 -0.60
C ASN A 384 -4.35 -25.10 -1.59
N THR A 385 -4.54 -25.46 -2.86
CA THR A 385 -4.91 -24.51 -3.92
C THR A 385 -6.30 -24.89 -4.42
N ASP A 386 -7.28 -24.03 -4.16
CA ASP A 386 -8.68 -24.21 -4.54
C ASP A 386 -9.07 -23.24 -5.66
N ILE A 387 -9.48 -23.79 -6.80
CA ILE A 387 -9.92 -23.02 -7.96
C ILE A 387 -11.36 -23.40 -8.27
N ALA A 388 -12.25 -22.41 -8.28
CA ALA A 388 -13.68 -22.61 -8.50
C ALA A 388 -13.97 -23.28 -9.85
N THR A 389 -15.06 -24.07 -9.88
CA THR A 389 -15.51 -24.75 -11.10
C THR A 389 -15.78 -23.72 -12.20
N GLY A 390 -15.32 -24.02 -13.42
CA GLY A 390 -15.44 -23.15 -14.59
C GLY A 390 -14.22 -22.30 -14.87
N TYR A 391 -13.32 -22.10 -13.89
CA TYR A 391 -12.04 -21.46 -14.11
C TYR A 391 -11.07 -22.36 -14.86
N LYS A 392 -10.32 -21.78 -15.75
CA LYS A 392 -9.24 -22.46 -16.46
C LYS A 392 -7.89 -22.01 -15.90
N THR A 393 -7.04 -22.99 -15.63
CA THR A 393 -5.65 -22.72 -15.27
C THR A 393 -4.78 -23.01 -16.48
N CYS A 394 -4.06 -22.00 -16.94
CA CYS A 394 -3.02 -22.15 -17.95
C CYS A 394 -1.68 -22.09 -17.22
N ASP A 395 -1.03 -23.23 -17.13
CA ASP A 395 0.32 -23.37 -16.56
C ASP A 395 1.36 -23.27 -17.68
N PHE A 396 2.18 -22.23 -17.63
CA PHE A 396 3.26 -22.00 -18.59
C PHE A 396 4.60 -22.57 -18.06
N GLY A 397 4.55 -23.73 -17.48
CA GLY A 397 5.71 -24.38 -16.87
C GLY A 397 6.17 -23.64 -15.60
N PRO A 398 7.50 -23.69 -15.27
CA PRO A 398 7.97 -23.16 -14.00
C PRO A 398 7.98 -21.63 -13.92
N LYS A 399 7.38 -20.90 -14.88
CA LYS A 399 7.53 -19.45 -14.97
C LYS A 399 6.24 -18.65 -14.72
N ALA A 400 5.11 -19.12 -15.20
CA ALA A 400 3.86 -18.33 -15.10
C ALA A 400 2.64 -19.23 -14.91
N ILE A 401 1.65 -18.73 -14.21
CA ILE A 401 0.31 -19.31 -14.06
C ILE A 401 -0.72 -18.23 -14.30
N ILE A 402 -1.71 -18.52 -15.14
CA ILE A 402 -2.88 -17.66 -15.37
C ILE A 402 -4.11 -18.44 -14.91
N ILE A 403 -4.94 -17.81 -14.11
CA ILE A 403 -6.23 -18.34 -13.69
C ILE A 403 -7.29 -17.33 -14.08
N ALA A 404 -8.17 -17.72 -15.02
CA ALA A 404 -9.22 -16.86 -15.56
C ALA A 404 -10.48 -17.66 -15.82
N TYR A 405 -11.66 -16.99 -15.74
CA TYR A 405 -12.98 -17.55 -16.11
C TYR A 405 -13.22 -17.52 -17.60
#